data_61cade6f9456d5f691b68e74eb17bc3f
#
_entry.id   61cade6f9456d5f691b68e74eb17bc3f
#
_cell.length_a   1.000
_cell.length_b   1.000
_cell.length_c   1.000
_cell.angle_alpha   90.00
_cell.angle_beta   90.00
_cell.angle_gamma   90.00
#
_symmetry.space_group_name_H-M   'P 1'
#
loop_
_entity.id
_entity.type
_entity.pdbx_description
1 polymer ?
#
loop_
_entity_poly.entity_id
_entity_poly.type
_entity_poly.pdbx_seq_one_letter_code
_entity_poly.pdbx_strand_id
1 'polypeptide(L)'
;VDSVEKAESIAKSARYGDMGRGYAGSTRAANYTGNTVSENLANNKNNVVIAQIEDLAALDEIDGIAVVEGIDCLFIGMMDLTVALGCNSPKDQPVVDAAKKICIAANKVDRRLGIFVADLNDVGYWRELGVTLFLLGSEHGFIKQGINHLLAKTKPNK
;
A
#
# COMPACT_ATOMS: atom_id res chain seq x y z
N VAL A 1 8.97 0.15 -3.06
CA VAL A 1 9.34 0.02 -4.50
C VAL A 1 9.93 1.33 -4.93
N ASP A 2 11.18 1.28 -5.43
CA ASP A 2 11.99 2.46 -5.70
C ASP A 2 12.35 2.64 -7.20
N SER A 3 12.03 1.64 -8.05
CA SER A 3 12.33 1.70 -9.48
C SER A 3 11.33 0.91 -10.32
N VAL A 4 11.28 1.19 -11.63
CA VAL A 4 10.49 0.44 -12.60
C VAL A 4 10.93 -1.02 -12.66
N GLU A 5 12.23 -1.29 -12.69
CA GLU A 5 12.78 -2.65 -12.71
C GLU A 5 12.30 -3.48 -11.50
N LYS A 6 12.34 -2.88 -10.30
CA LYS A 6 11.88 -3.53 -9.08
C LYS A 6 10.37 -3.78 -9.10
N ALA A 7 9.58 -2.84 -9.60
CA ALA A 7 8.14 -3.01 -9.77
C ALA A 7 7.82 -4.18 -10.70
N GLU A 8 8.50 -4.29 -11.86
CA GLU A 8 8.36 -5.41 -12.78
C GLU A 8 8.74 -6.75 -12.14
N SER A 9 9.86 -6.78 -11.42
CA SER A 9 10.32 -7.96 -10.70
C SER A 9 9.30 -8.43 -9.66
N ILE A 10 8.71 -7.50 -8.90
CA ILE A 10 7.68 -7.79 -7.91
C ILE A 10 6.40 -8.32 -8.58
N ALA A 11 5.95 -7.68 -9.65
CA ALA A 11 4.77 -8.11 -10.40
C ALA A 11 4.90 -9.55 -10.92
N LYS A 12 6.09 -9.91 -11.44
CA LYS A 12 6.43 -11.28 -11.87
C LYS A 12 6.46 -12.25 -10.68
N SER A 13 7.15 -11.88 -9.60
CA SER A 13 7.32 -12.73 -8.41
C SER A 13 6.02 -12.99 -7.66
N ALA A 14 4.99 -12.19 -7.86
CA ALA A 14 3.68 -12.37 -7.25
C ALA A 14 2.84 -13.46 -7.92
N ARG A 15 3.24 -13.95 -9.10
CA ARG A 15 2.46 -14.88 -9.91
C ARG A 15 3.27 -16.11 -10.31
N TYR A 16 2.60 -17.25 -10.48
CA TYR A 16 3.21 -18.44 -11.08
C TYR A 16 3.31 -18.25 -12.60
N GLY A 17 4.33 -18.83 -13.21
CA GLY A 17 4.54 -18.80 -14.66
C GLY A 17 6.00 -18.59 -15.03
N ASP A 18 6.25 -18.29 -16.32
CA ASP A 18 7.60 -18.05 -16.81
C ASP A 18 8.21 -16.82 -16.12
N MET A 19 9.45 -16.99 -15.62
CA MET A 19 10.15 -15.97 -14.81
C MET A 19 9.41 -15.48 -13.57
N GLY A 20 8.32 -16.15 -13.17
CA GLY A 20 7.54 -15.86 -11.98
C GLY A 20 8.03 -16.64 -10.75
N ARG A 21 7.18 -16.68 -9.71
CA ARG A 21 7.49 -17.44 -8.50
C ARG A 21 7.48 -18.94 -8.74
N GLY A 22 8.35 -19.66 -8.02
CA GLY A 22 8.37 -21.13 -8.05
C GLY A 22 7.05 -21.75 -7.55
N TYR A 23 6.64 -22.85 -8.20
CA TYR A 23 5.44 -23.58 -7.85
C TYR A 23 5.75 -24.79 -6.95
N ALA A 24 4.94 -24.97 -5.89
CA ALA A 24 4.92 -26.20 -5.09
C ALA A 24 3.47 -26.57 -4.75
N GLY A 25 3.04 -27.77 -5.17
CA GLY A 25 1.66 -28.23 -4.99
C GLY A 25 1.29 -28.62 -3.55
N SER A 26 2.27 -28.76 -2.65
CA SER A 26 2.06 -29.17 -1.25
C SER A 26 1.85 -28.00 -0.28
N THR A 27 1.86 -26.75 -0.76
CA THR A 27 1.73 -25.57 0.08
C THR A 27 0.27 -25.30 0.46
N ARG A 28 0.08 -24.43 1.46
CA ARG A 28 -1.25 -23.92 1.83
C ARG A 28 -1.98 -23.28 0.65
N ALA A 29 -1.26 -22.51 -0.20
CA ALA A 29 -1.82 -21.88 -1.39
C ALA A 29 -2.39 -22.91 -2.39
N ALA A 30 -1.84 -24.12 -2.41
CA ALA A 30 -2.30 -25.24 -3.23
C ALA A 30 -3.25 -26.18 -2.46
N ASN A 31 -3.83 -25.71 -1.35
CA ASN A 31 -4.72 -26.49 -0.49
C ASN A 31 -4.10 -27.85 -0.08
N TYR A 32 -2.78 -27.86 0.22
CA TYR A 32 -2.02 -29.05 0.66
C TYR A 32 -2.22 -30.25 -0.28
N THR A 33 -2.03 -30.07 -1.57
CA THR A 33 -2.27 -31.04 -2.65
C THR A 33 -3.74 -31.23 -3.07
N GLY A 34 -4.66 -30.48 -2.48
CA GLY A 34 -6.08 -30.57 -2.82
C GLY A 34 -6.46 -29.92 -4.16
N ASN A 35 -5.63 -28.99 -4.65
CA ASN A 35 -5.85 -28.31 -5.93
C ASN A 35 -4.93 -28.90 -7.03
N THR A 36 -5.45 -28.97 -8.24
CA THR A 36 -4.64 -29.27 -9.43
C THR A 36 -3.72 -28.09 -9.78
N VAL A 37 -2.68 -28.34 -10.57
CA VAL A 37 -1.79 -27.29 -11.09
C VAL A 37 -2.60 -26.26 -11.88
N SER A 38 -3.54 -26.69 -12.72
CA SER A 38 -4.38 -25.80 -13.54
C SER A 38 -5.23 -24.87 -12.69
N GLU A 39 -5.84 -25.36 -11.61
CA GLU A 39 -6.63 -24.55 -10.68
C GLU A 39 -5.76 -23.50 -9.98
N ASN A 40 -4.56 -23.87 -9.53
CA ASN A 40 -3.64 -22.93 -8.89
C ASN A 40 -3.14 -21.85 -9.87
N LEU A 41 -2.83 -22.22 -11.11
CA LEU A 41 -2.43 -21.24 -12.14
C LEU A 41 -3.59 -20.30 -12.50
N ALA A 42 -4.82 -20.81 -12.55
CA ALA A 42 -6.01 -19.98 -12.79
C ALA A 42 -6.21 -18.92 -11.69
N ASN A 43 -5.75 -19.18 -10.46
CA ASN A 43 -5.83 -18.24 -9.34
C ASN A 43 -4.84 -17.06 -9.44
N ASN A 44 -3.85 -17.10 -10.35
CA ASN A 44 -2.91 -15.97 -10.54
C ASN A 44 -3.62 -14.64 -10.76
N LYS A 45 -4.73 -14.64 -11.49
CA LYS A 45 -5.54 -13.44 -11.78
C LYS A 45 -6.22 -12.84 -10.53
N ASN A 46 -6.32 -13.60 -9.44
CA ASN A 46 -6.94 -13.18 -8.20
C ASN A 46 -5.92 -12.57 -7.22
N ASN A 47 -4.62 -12.67 -7.52
CA ASN A 47 -3.58 -12.05 -6.70
C ASN A 47 -3.62 -10.55 -6.87
N VAL A 48 -3.72 -9.82 -5.75
CA VAL A 48 -3.62 -8.37 -5.71
C VAL A 48 -2.22 -7.98 -5.29
N VAL A 49 -1.55 -7.18 -6.10
CA VAL A 49 -0.20 -6.68 -5.83
C VAL A 49 -0.26 -5.19 -5.52
N ILE A 50 0.07 -4.86 -4.28
CA ILE A 50 0.10 -3.49 -3.78
C ILE A 50 1.57 -3.08 -3.63
N ALA A 51 2.02 -2.10 -4.41
CA ALA A 51 3.37 -1.58 -4.37
C ALA A 51 3.43 -0.34 -3.49
N GLN A 52 4.17 -0.40 -2.38
CA GLN A 52 4.37 0.75 -1.51
C GLN A 52 5.43 1.68 -2.09
N ILE A 53 5.09 2.97 -2.18
CA ILE A 53 5.93 4.06 -2.67
C ILE A 53 6.28 4.94 -1.48
N GLU A 54 7.55 4.97 -1.12
CA GLU A 54 8.02 5.58 0.13
C GLU A 54 9.46 6.10 0.05
N ASP A 55 10.15 5.83 -1.07
CA ASP A 55 11.52 6.25 -1.34
C ASP A 55 11.54 7.46 -2.29
N LEU A 56 12.55 8.33 -2.14
CA LEU A 56 12.73 9.47 -3.05
C LEU A 56 13.02 9.04 -4.49
N ALA A 57 13.79 7.96 -4.68
CA ALA A 57 14.07 7.40 -6.00
C ALA A 57 12.77 6.99 -6.72
N ALA A 58 11.80 6.44 -6.00
CA ALA A 58 10.50 6.10 -6.56
C ALA A 58 9.76 7.31 -7.11
N LEU A 59 9.93 8.48 -6.50
CA LEU A 59 9.28 9.70 -6.99
C LEU A 59 9.81 10.16 -8.35
N ASP A 60 11.08 9.88 -8.65
CA ASP A 60 11.68 10.23 -9.94
C ASP A 60 11.20 9.28 -11.06
N GLU A 61 10.88 8.04 -10.71
CA GLU A 61 10.41 7.01 -11.66
C GLU A 61 8.89 6.76 -11.57
N ILE A 62 8.13 7.57 -10.84
CA ILE A 62 6.74 7.27 -10.47
C ILE A 62 5.81 7.08 -11.68
N ASP A 63 5.99 7.85 -12.74
CA ASP A 63 5.20 7.70 -13.97
C ASP A 63 5.48 6.34 -14.63
N GLY A 64 6.73 5.87 -14.60
CA GLY A 64 7.13 4.55 -15.09
C GLY A 64 6.62 3.41 -14.20
N ILE A 65 6.72 3.57 -12.88
CA ILE A 65 6.21 2.58 -11.91
C ILE A 65 4.69 2.43 -12.04
N ALA A 66 3.97 3.53 -12.22
CA ALA A 66 2.52 3.52 -12.30
C ALA A 66 1.95 2.72 -13.49
N VAL A 67 2.69 2.60 -14.58
CA VAL A 67 2.25 1.84 -15.76
C VAL A 67 2.63 0.36 -15.73
N VAL A 68 3.45 -0.09 -14.78
CA VAL A 68 3.91 -1.49 -14.72
C VAL A 68 2.72 -2.44 -14.64
N GLU A 69 2.62 -3.32 -15.60
CA GLU A 69 1.58 -4.35 -15.64
C GLU A 69 1.78 -5.36 -14.50
N GLY A 70 0.68 -5.73 -13.84
CA GLY A 70 0.72 -6.67 -12.73
C GLY A 70 0.88 -6.02 -11.35
N ILE A 71 1.07 -4.71 -11.27
CA ILE A 71 0.84 -3.92 -10.04
C ILE A 71 -0.62 -3.46 -10.07
N ASP A 72 -1.37 -3.74 -9.01
CA ASP A 72 -2.81 -3.42 -8.93
C ASP A 72 -3.07 -2.09 -8.22
N CYS A 73 -2.22 -1.73 -7.28
CA CYS A 73 -2.37 -0.52 -6.46
C CYS A 73 -1.01 0.05 -6.07
N LEU A 74 -0.88 1.38 -6.10
CA LEU A 74 0.23 2.10 -5.46
C LEU A 74 -0.21 2.55 -4.06
N PHE A 75 0.57 2.17 -3.05
CA PHE A 75 0.31 2.52 -1.66
C PHE A 75 1.29 3.59 -1.18
N ILE A 76 0.77 4.72 -0.71
CA ILE A 76 1.57 5.88 -0.31
C ILE A 76 2.10 5.67 1.10
N GLY A 77 3.42 5.54 1.25
CA GLY A 77 4.12 5.38 2.52
C GLY A 77 4.47 6.72 3.16
N MET A 78 3.46 7.41 3.72
CA MET A 78 3.60 8.79 4.25
C MET A 78 4.70 8.95 5.31
N MET A 79 4.84 7.97 6.22
CA MET A 79 5.83 8.09 7.31
C MET A 79 7.25 7.93 6.79
N ASP A 80 7.48 7.00 5.88
CA ASP A 80 8.80 6.78 5.28
C ASP A 80 9.18 7.94 4.37
N LEU A 81 8.24 8.50 3.60
CA LEU A 81 8.44 9.75 2.85
C LEU A 81 8.77 10.93 3.79
N THR A 82 8.16 11.00 4.98
CA THR A 82 8.47 12.03 5.98
C THR A 82 9.93 11.95 6.41
N VAL A 83 10.40 10.73 6.70
CA VAL A 83 11.80 10.49 7.09
C VAL A 83 12.76 10.75 5.93
N ALA A 84 12.44 10.26 4.73
CA ALA A 84 13.27 10.40 3.54
C ALA A 84 13.43 11.86 3.11
N LEU A 85 12.40 12.70 3.34
CA LEU A 85 12.42 14.13 3.06
C LEU A 85 13.02 14.99 4.20
N GLY A 86 13.42 14.37 5.33
CA GLY A 86 13.93 15.08 6.50
C GLY A 86 12.88 15.97 7.18
N CYS A 87 11.60 15.63 7.04
CA CYS A 87 10.47 16.34 7.63
C CYS A 87 10.14 15.80 9.04
N ASN A 88 9.32 16.53 9.80
CA ASN A 88 8.93 16.16 11.15
C ASN A 88 7.51 15.59 11.23
N SER A 89 6.71 15.81 10.18
CA SER A 89 5.28 15.42 10.15
C SER A 89 4.88 14.99 8.74
N PRO A 90 4.01 13.96 8.62
CA PRO A 90 3.41 13.60 7.33
C PRO A 90 2.49 14.71 6.77
N LYS A 91 2.19 15.75 7.56
CA LYS A 91 1.42 16.92 7.14
C LYS A 91 2.32 18.09 6.65
N ASP A 92 3.63 17.94 6.71
CA ASP A 92 4.56 18.93 6.17
C ASP A 92 4.42 19.01 4.64
N GLN A 93 4.49 20.23 4.11
CA GLN A 93 4.20 20.48 2.70
C GLN A 93 5.00 19.61 1.73
N PRO A 94 6.33 19.37 1.92
CA PRO A 94 7.10 18.51 1.01
C PRO A 94 6.56 17.07 0.95
N VAL A 95 6.08 16.53 2.08
CA VAL A 95 5.52 15.17 2.14
C VAL A 95 4.17 15.09 1.42
N VAL A 96 3.33 16.09 1.64
CA VAL A 96 2.03 16.21 0.96
C VAL A 96 2.21 16.36 -0.54
N ASP A 97 3.21 17.14 -0.99
CA ASP A 97 3.50 17.32 -2.41
C ASP A 97 4.05 16.05 -3.06
N ALA A 98 4.91 15.30 -2.36
CA ALA A 98 5.37 13.99 -2.80
C ALA A 98 4.19 12.99 -2.97
N ALA A 99 3.30 12.94 -1.98
CA ALA A 99 2.10 12.10 -2.05
C ALA A 99 1.17 12.51 -3.20
N LYS A 100 0.97 13.80 -3.43
CA LYS A 100 0.22 14.31 -4.59
C LYS A 100 0.86 13.92 -5.93
N LYS A 101 2.19 13.94 -6.03
CA LYS A 101 2.92 13.48 -7.24
C LYS A 101 2.58 12.03 -7.54
N ILE A 102 2.55 11.16 -6.51
CA ILE A 102 2.12 9.76 -6.67
C ILE A 102 0.67 9.68 -7.14
N CYS A 103 -0.24 10.44 -6.52
CA CYS A 103 -1.65 10.46 -6.92
C CYS A 103 -1.83 10.89 -8.39
N ILE A 104 -1.12 11.92 -8.82
CA ILE A 104 -1.19 12.42 -10.21
C ILE A 104 -0.72 11.35 -11.18
N ALA A 105 0.42 10.69 -10.91
CA ALA A 105 0.97 9.64 -11.77
C ALA A 105 0.01 8.45 -11.89
N ALA A 106 -0.54 7.99 -10.78
CA ALA A 106 -1.49 6.88 -10.75
C ALA A 106 -2.80 7.21 -11.48
N ASN A 107 -3.37 8.40 -11.26
CA ASN A 107 -4.61 8.81 -11.91
C ASN A 107 -4.49 8.97 -13.44
N LYS A 108 -3.33 9.36 -13.95
CA LYS A 108 -3.08 9.44 -15.41
C LYS A 108 -3.32 8.11 -16.13
N VAL A 109 -3.14 6.99 -15.42
CA VAL A 109 -3.18 5.63 -15.98
C VAL A 109 -4.25 4.75 -15.31
N ASP A 110 -5.18 5.37 -14.59
CA ASP A 110 -6.26 4.70 -13.83
C ASP A 110 -5.73 3.63 -12.86
N ARG A 111 -4.54 3.85 -12.29
CA ARG A 111 -3.96 2.97 -11.27
C ARG A 111 -4.58 3.27 -9.91
N ARG A 112 -5.04 2.23 -9.20
CA ARG A 112 -5.61 2.39 -7.87
C ARG A 112 -4.59 2.91 -6.87
N LEU A 113 -5.08 3.68 -5.90
CA LEU A 113 -4.29 4.30 -4.85
C LEU A 113 -4.72 3.85 -3.47
N GLY A 114 -3.73 3.59 -2.62
CA GLY A 114 -3.91 3.27 -1.22
C GLY A 114 -3.09 4.17 -0.30
N ILE A 115 -3.56 4.36 0.93
CA ILE A 115 -2.87 5.14 1.96
C ILE A 115 -3.25 4.65 3.36
N PHE A 116 -2.32 4.78 4.31
CA PHE A 116 -2.65 4.69 5.73
C PHE A 116 -3.08 6.05 6.26
N VAL A 117 -4.20 6.12 6.96
CA VAL A 117 -4.66 7.33 7.65
C VAL A 117 -4.89 7.03 9.14
N ALA A 118 -4.27 7.83 9.98
CA ALA A 118 -4.46 7.78 11.43
C ALA A 118 -5.66 8.62 11.89
N ASP A 119 -5.96 9.71 11.17
CA ASP A 119 -7.08 10.60 11.42
C ASP A 119 -8.14 10.44 10.33
N LEU A 120 -9.33 9.98 10.69
CA LEU A 120 -10.43 9.76 9.76
C LEU A 120 -10.89 11.05 9.05
N ASN A 121 -10.60 12.22 9.61
CA ASN A 121 -10.90 13.50 8.97
C ASN A 121 -10.08 13.72 7.68
N ASP A 122 -8.92 13.07 7.55
CA ASP A 122 -8.08 13.17 6.36
C ASP A 122 -8.62 12.32 5.18
N VAL A 123 -9.56 11.39 5.42
CA VAL A 123 -10.10 10.47 4.38
C VAL A 123 -10.75 11.24 3.22
N GLY A 124 -11.52 12.29 3.51
CA GLY A 124 -12.17 13.10 2.48
C GLY A 124 -11.17 13.72 1.51
N TYR A 125 -10.13 14.34 2.05
CA TYR A 125 -9.05 14.95 1.29
C TYR A 125 -8.34 13.96 0.35
N TRP A 126 -7.94 12.79 0.86
CA TRP A 126 -7.26 11.79 0.04
C TRP A 126 -8.18 11.15 -1.00
N ARG A 127 -9.47 11.01 -0.70
CA ARG A 127 -10.48 10.53 -1.66
C ARG A 127 -10.61 11.47 -2.85
N GLU A 128 -10.60 12.78 -2.63
CA GLU A 128 -10.63 13.78 -3.71
C GLU A 128 -9.39 13.70 -4.61
N LEU A 129 -8.25 13.20 -4.09
CA LEU A 129 -7.03 12.94 -4.85
C LEU A 129 -7.00 11.56 -5.52
N GLY A 130 -8.12 10.80 -5.50
CA GLY A 130 -8.25 9.51 -6.18
C GLY A 130 -7.93 8.29 -5.32
N VAL A 131 -7.64 8.44 -4.02
CA VAL A 131 -7.38 7.29 -3.14
C VAL A 131 -8.68 6.51 -2.88
N THR A 132 -8.63 5.19 -3.11
CA THR A 132 -9.78 4.28 -2.92
C THR A 132 -9.53 3.17 -1.89
N LEU A 133 -8.27 2.92 -1.53
CA LEU A 133 -7.88 1.95 -0.52
C LEU A 133 -7.37 2.68 0.73
N PHE A 134 -8.06 2.52 1.86
CA PHE A 134 -7.68 3.15 3.12
C PHE A 134 -7.33 2.09 4.17
N LEU A 135 -6.12 2.14 4.69
CA LEU A 135 -5.73 1.42 5.89
C LEU A 135 -5.96 2.34 7.09
N LEU A 136 -6.91 1.96 7.94
CA LEU A 136 -7.43 2.81 9.01
C LEU A 136 -6.91 2.37 10.38
N GLY A 137 -5.91 3.09 10.88
CA GLY A 137 -5.36 2.83 12.21
C GLY A 137 -4.66 1.48 12.36
N SER A 138 -4.42 1.10 13.61
CA SER A 138 -3.83 -0.19 13.98
C SER A 138 -4.50 -0.73 15.24
N GLU A 139 -4.42 -2.05 15.46
CA GLU A 139 -4.94 -2.69 16.66
C GLU A 139 -4.40 -2.08 17.96
N HIS A 140 -3.12 -1.73 18.00
CA HIS A 140 -2.50 -1.04 19.15
C HIS A 140 -3.11 0.34 19.36
N GLY A 141 -3.38 1.07 18.28
CA GLY A 141 -4.05 2.37 18.31
C GLY A 141 -5.47 2.25 18.89
N PHE A 142 -6.24 1.27 18.44
CA PHE A 142 -7.60 1.02 18.90
C PHE A 142 -7.65 0.63 20.38
N ILE A 143 -6.74 -0.26 20.82
CA ILE A 143 -6.64 -0.66 22.24
C ILE A 143 -6.29 0.54 23.10
N LYS A 144 -5.26 1.32 22.72
CA LYS A 144 -4.83 2.51 23.47
C LYS A 144 -5.94 3.57 23.55
N GLN A 145 -6.64 3.80 22.46
CA GLN A 145 -7.75 4.74 22.39
C GLN A 145 -8.91 4.31 23.30
N GLY A 146 -9.27 3.01 23.28
CA GLY A 146 -10.29 2.44 24.14
C GLY A 146 -9.94 2.58 25.62
N ILE A 147 -8.70 2.26 26.01
CA ILE A 147 -8.22 2.42 27.40
C ILE A 147 -8.27 3.89 27.83
N ASN A 148 -7.77 4.80 27.02
CA ASN A 148 -7.77 6.23 27.34
C ASN A 148 -9.19 6.78 27.50
N HIS A 149 -10.15 6.33 26.68
CA HIS A 149 -11.56 6.69 26.81
C HIS A 149 -12.15 6.23 28.14
N LEU A 150 -11.87 5.00 28.58
CA LEU A 150 -12.32 4.48 29.87
C LEU A 150 -11.68 5.23 31.03
N LEU A 151 -10.38 5.45 31.01
CA LEU A 151 -9.66 6.18 32.04
C LEU A 151 -10.15 7.63 32.19
N ALA A 152 -10.48 8.29 31.08
CA ALA A 152 -11.04 9.64 31.14
C ALA A 152 -12.38 9.71 31.88
N LYS A 153 -13.19 8.66 31.79
CA LYS A 153 -14.48 8.56 32.48
C LYS A 153 -14.35 8.21 33.98
N THR A 154 -13.24 7.64 34.40
CA THR A 154 -13.03 7.19 35.79
C THR A 154 -12.23 8.20 36.63
N LYS A 155 -11.62 9.21 35.98
CA LYS A 155 -10.91 10.28 36.71
C LYS A 155 -11.95 11.17 37.43
N PRO A 156 -11.77 11.43 38.72
CA PRO A 156 -12.63 12.40 39.42
C PRO A 156 -12.45 13.77 38.79
N ASN A 157 -13.56 14.48 38.57
CA ASN A 157 -13.53 15.88 38.17
C ASN A 157 -12.75 16.65 39.24
N LYS A 158 -11.62 17.26 38.85
CA LYS A 158 -10.90 18.20 39.72
C LYS A 158 -11.64 19.52 39.78
#